data_88499ab7c630688880342ee860b79c5f
#
_entry.id   88499ab7c630688880342ee860b79c5f
#
_cell.length_a   1.000
_cell.length_b   1.000
_cell.length_c   1.000
_cell.angle_alpha   90.00
_cell.angle_beta   90.00
_cell.angle_gamma   90.00
#
_symmetry.space_group_name_H-M   'P 1'
#
loop_
_entity.id
_entity.type
_entity.pdbx_description
1 polymer ?
#
loop_
_entity_poly.entity_id
_entity_poly.type
_entity_poly.pdbx_seq_one_letter_code
_entity_poly.pdbx_strand_id
1 'polypeptide(L)'
;MDKIYQSYYTNSDYITNYMISKLELTNFDTVLEPSVGEGAFVDKILKINPKQNLTLYDIDDYAINVVERKYSDKSNVKINKANTLFDKNLDFHRDTSNGFTKIIGNPPYGAHMPEDEKNKANSKYSEIYSKDTYVLFFYRCLTLLKESGKLVFIIPDTFLYLNLHKKFRQFLFSNFCVEEITIFSSKLFPGVSFAYSNLSIITVANNKKAINSNVIRIYDSITEETDFTKIESLTPKKIRQVDVLVEHNCNIHLNTELTAKLSNMDLFLGDVAECVTGIYTGNNKEFIKVKSAKVRNSKGYQHISTSEINYGKADITGIDESNHFIPILKGSIKNRFHQPQDEWYINWSKEAIHHYNHDKKARFQNSKYYFQKGIAIPMLKSKTIKATIMEHRVFDQSIVGIFPKNPEDIYFILALLNSNIVNDIIHNINPTVNNSANYLKRIPIPFCTNNHKKELEKLVKGILFNNEDNESRLNEIIQDLYSSR
;
A
#
# COMPACT_ATOMS: atom_id res chain seq x y z
N MET A 1 -23.36 -9.89 16.10
CA MET A 1 -23.69 -8.94 15.01
C MET A 1 -22.52 -8.95 14.05
N ASP A 2 -22.70 -9.56 12.90
CA ASP A 2 -21.68 -9.55 11.85
C ASP A 2 -21.59 -8.13 11.30
N LYS A 3 -20.46 -7.45 11.56
CA LYS A 3 -20.16 -6.14 10.99
C LYS A 3 -19.81 -6.32 9.52
N ILE A 4 -20.83 -6.39 8.67
CA ILE A 4 -20.69 -6.52 7.21
C ILE A 4 -20.08 -5.23 6.61
N TYR A 5 -20.35 -4.08 7.22
CA TYR A 5 -19.80 -2.78 6.83
C TYR A 5 -19.00 -2.19 8.01
N GLN A 6 -17.67 -2.13 7.88
CA GLN A 6 -16.83 -1.42 8.85
C GLN A 6 -16.85 0.07 8.51
N SER A 7 -17.75 0.81 9.12
CA SER A 7 -17.73 2.28 9.10
C SER A 7 -16.80 2.75 10.21
N TYR A 8 -15.83 3.58 9.87
CA TYR A 8 -14.99 4.28 10.84
C TYR A 8 -15.53 5.70 10.99
N TYR A 9 -16.05 6.02 12.18
CA TYR A 9 -16.63 7.33 12.45
C TYR A 9 -15.53 8.36 12.68
N THR A 10 -15.68 9.56 12.11
CA THR A 10 -14.74 10.66 12.28
C THR A 10 -15.01 11.37 13.61
N ASN A 11 -14.34 10.96 14.67
CA ASN A 11 -14.59 11.48 16.03
C ASN A 11 -13.63 12.60 16.44
N SER A 12 -12.71 13.06 15.58
CA SER A 12 -11.80 14.15 15.88
C SER A 12 -12.37 15.47 15.41
N ASP A 13 -12.52 16.40 16.36
CA ASP A 13 -12.95 17.77 16.08
C ASP A 13 -11.93 18.52 15.22
N TYR A 14 -10.65 18.30 15.43
CA TYR A 14 -9.58 18.92 14.66
C TYR A 14 -9.66 18.54 13.19
N ILE A 15 -9.72 17.24 12.92
CA ILE A 15 -9.81 16.69 11.54
C ILE A 15 -11.10 17.18 10.86
N THR A 16 -12.26 17.09 11.56
CA THR A 16 -13.55 17.48 11.00
C THR A 16 -13.60 18.96 10.64
N ASN A 17 -13.14 19.84 11.56
CA ASN A 17 -13.10 21.27 11.31
C ASN A 17 -12.15 21.62 10.16
N TYR A 18 -10.97 20.96 10.10
CA TYR A 18 -10.03 21.15 9.03
C TYR A 18 -10.63 20.77 7.66
N MET A 19 -11.27 19.59 7.56
CA MET A 19 -11.90 19.16 6.32
C MET A 19 -13.02 20.12 5.88
N ILE A 20 -13.84 20.61 6.81
CA ILE A 20 -14.92 21.57 6.51
C ILE A 20 -14.33 22.91 6.04
N SER A 21 -13.25 23.41 6.65
CA SER A 21 -12.60 24.65 6.22
C SER A 21 -12.11 24.58 4.77
N LYS A 22 -11.65 23.40 4.32
CA LYS A 22 -11.19 23.19 2.94
C LYS A 22 -12.32 23.18 1.90
N LEU A 23 -13.58 22.98 2.32
CA LEU A 23 -14.73 23.08 1.40
C LEU A 23 -14.99 24.52 0.95
N GLU A 24 -14.64 25.53 1.76
CA GLU A 24 -14.96 26.94 1.46
C GLU A 24 -16.46 27.12 1.20
N LEU A 25 -17.29 26.71 2.18
CA LEU A 25 -18.74 26.69 2.07
C LEU A 25 -19.34 28.09 1.92
N THR A 26 -20.30 28.21 1.06
CA THR A 26 -21.19 29.37 0.88
C THR A 26 -22.65 29.00 1.13
N ASN A 27 -23.50 29.99 1.30
CA ASN A 27 -24.94 29.75 1.54
C ASN A 27 -25.68 29.13 0.34
N PHE A 28 -25.08 29.16 -0.86
CA PHE A 28 -25.69 28.64 -2.09
C PHE A 28 -25.22 27.21 -2.43
N ASP A 29 -24.32 26.64 -1.65
CA ASP A 29 -23.76 25.34 -1.93
C ASP A 29 -24.76 24.20 -1.65
N THR A 30 -24.72 23.20 -2.51
CA THR A 30 -25.35 21.89 -2.29
C THR A 30 -24.26 20.91 -1.89
N VAL A 31 -24.41 20.31 -0.71
CA VAL A 31 -23.40 19.42 -0.12
C VAL A 31 -23.87 17.98 -0.17
N LEU A 32 -23.03 17.08 -0.67
CA LEU A 32 -23.21 15.63 -0.58
C LEU A 32 -22.29 15.05 0.47
N GLU A 33 -22.83 14.23 1.38
CA GLU A 33 -22.07 13.32 2.24
C GLU A 33 -22.45 11.87 1.86
N PRO A 34 -21.57 11.13 1.18
CA PRO A 34 -21.90 9.85 0.54
C PRO A 34 -21.85 8.65 1.50
N SER A 35 -21.44 8.84 2.75
CA SER A 35 -21.35 7.85 3.83
C SER A 35 -21.41 8.56 5.17
N VAL A 36 -22.64 8.96 5.57
CA VAL A 36 -22.84 9.95 6.63
C VAL A 36 -22.51 9.43 8.03
N GLY A 37 -22.58 8.13 8.26
CA GLY A 37 -22.42 7.56 9.60
C GLY A 37 -23.35 8.22 10.62
N GLU A 38 -22.80 8.67 11.74
CA GLU A 38 -23.57 9.36 12.79
C GLU A 38 -23.72 10.88 12.58
N GLY A 39 -23.25 11.42 11.43
CA GLY A 39 -23.45 12.81 11.04
C GLY A 39 -22.40 13.78 11.58
N ALA A 40 -21.18 13.36 11.80
CA ALA A 40 -20.11 14.20 12.39
C ALA A 40 -19.82 15.47 11.56
N PHE A 41 -19.84 15.40 10.24
CA PHE A 41 -19.72 16.57 9.37
C PHE A 41 -21.01 17.42 9.37
N VAL A 42 -22.18 16.74 9.33
CA VAL A 42 -23.49 17.41 9.31
C VAL A 42 -23.69 18.31 10.52
N ASP A 43 -23.40 17.80 11.74
CA ASP A 43 -23.53 18.56 12.98
C ASP A 43 -22.74 19.88 12.94
N LYS A 44 -21.52 19.85 12.37
CA LYS A 44 -20.66 21.02 12.28
C LYS A 44 -21.05 21.98 11.16
N ILE A 45 -21.43 21.44 10.00
CA ILE A 45 -21.89 22.24 8.85
C ILE A 45 -23.16 23.02 9.25
N LEU A 46 -24.13 22.35 9.88
CA LEU A 46 -25.37 22.99 10.31
C LEU A 46 -25.17 23.96 11.47
N LYS A 47 -24.12 23.79 12.28
CA LYS A 47 -23.73 24.78 13.30
C LYS A 47 -23.20 26.07 12.66
N ILE A 48 -22.48 25.97 11.53
CA ILE A 48 -21.97 27.11 10.77
C ILE A 48 -23.10 27.78 9.99
N ASN A 49 -23.88 26.97 9.26
CA ASN A 49 -25.01 27.44 8.46
C ASN A 49 -26.22 26.49 8.63
N PRO A 50 -27.20 26.84 9.49
CA PRO A 50 -28.39 25.99 9.73
C PRO A 50 -29.27 25.76 8.49
N LYS A 51 -29.12 26.58 7.44
CA LYS A 51 -29.89 26.50 6.18
C LYS A 51 -29.11 25.82 5.05
N GLN A 52 -27.94 25.24 5.32
CA GLN A 52 -27.14 24.57 4.28
C GLN A 52 -27.91 23.40 3.67
N ASN A 53 -27.98 23.35 2.33
CA ASN A 53 -28.59 22.23 1.62
C ASN A 53 -27.68 21.00 1.69
N LEU A 54 -28.16 19.94 2.34
CA LEU A 54 -27.43 18.71 2.54
C LEU A 54 -28.16 17.51 1.92
N THR A 55 -27.42 16.64 1.26
CA THR A 55 -27.89 15.34 0.78
C THR A 55 -27.01 14.27 1.41
N LEU A 56 -27.60 13.41 2.22
CA LEU A 56 -26.91 12.42 3.04
C LEU A 56 -27.24 11.03 2.53
N TYR A 57 -26.22 10.18 2.47
CA TYR A 57 -26.34 8.77 2.11
C TYR A 57 -25.66 7.90 3.14
N ASP A 58 -26.28 6.78 3.47
CA ASP A 58 -25.66 5.65 4.13
C ASP A 58 -26.41 4.36 3.78
N ILE A 59 -25.74 3.23 3.92
CA ILE A 59 -26.33 1.89 3.75
C ILE A 59 -26.72 1.26 5.10
N ASP A 60 -26.10 1.73 6.19
CA ASP A 60 -26.29 1.20 7.54
C ASP A 60 -27.58 1.74 8.17
N ASP A 61 -28.47 0.83 8.58
CA ASP A 61 -29.70 1.15 9.27
C ASP A 61 -29.48 1.94 10.57
N TYR A 62 -28.44 1.60 11.32
CA TYR A 62 -28.14 2.31 12.56
C TYR A 62 -27.76 3.76 12.28
N ALA A 63 -26.87 4.00 11.33
CA ALA A 63 -26.43 5.33 10.93
C ALA A 63 -27.63 6.18 10.45
N ILE A 64 -28.45 5.64 9.57
CA ILE A 64 -29.68 6.32 9.07
C ILE A 64 -30.61 6.67 10.22
N ASN A 65 -30.93 5.74 11.12
CA ASN A 65 -31.78 6.03 12.27
C ASN A 65 -31.24 7.13 13.19
N VAL A 66 -29.90 7.22 13.33
CA VAL A 66 -29.26 8.30 14.12
C VAL A 66 -29.46 9.65 13.46
N VAL A 67 -29.18 9.76 12.15
CA VAL A 67 -29.27 11.04 11.44
C VAL A 67 -30.74 11.48 11.22
N GLU A 68 -31.67 10.53 11.04
CA GLU A 68 -33.11 10.83 10.96
C GLU A 68 -33.61 11.44 12.29
N ARG A 69 -33.25 10.88 13.44
CA ARG A 69 -33.60 11.44 14.76
C ARG A 69 -33.05 12.86 14.97
N LYS A 70 -31.88 13.16 14.39
CA LYS A 70 -31.23 14.48 14.54
C LYS A 70 -31.77 15.53 13.57
N TYR A 71 -32.18 15.13 12.34
CA TYR A 71 -32.37 16.08 11.24
C TYR A 71 -33.68 15.94 10.45
N SER A 72 -34.59 15.02 10.81
CA SER A 72 -35.86 14.81 10.08
C SER A 72 -36.78 16.05 10.07
N ASP A 73 -36.60 16.96 11.02
CA ASP A 73 -37.31 18.23 11.12
C ASP A 73 -36.75 19.33 10.18
N LYS A 74 -35.59 19.10 9.55
CA LYS A 74 -34.89 20.07 8.72
C LYS A 74 -35.21 19.87 7.22
N SER A 75 -35.99 20.77 6.63
CA SER A 75 -36.40 20.70 5.24
C SER A 75 -35.23 20.80 4.22
N ASN A 76 -34.08 21.33 4.66
CA ASN A 76 -32.87 21.47 3.85
C ASN A 76 -31.93 20.26 3.96
N VAL A 77 -32.32 19.20 4.68
CA VAL A 77 -31.52 17.96 4.83
C VAL A 77 -32.31 16.80 4.22
N LYS A 78 -31.76 16.22 3.15
CA LYS A 78 -32.33 15.01 2.51
C LYS A 78 -31.52 13.80 2.97
N ILE A 79 -32.19 12.81 3.57
CA ILE A 79 -31.59 11.57 4.08
C ILE A 79 -32.00 10.43 3.16
N ASN A 80 -31.03 9.63 2.70
CA ASN A 80 -31.25 8.52 1.77
C ASN A 80 -30.56 7.25 2.30
N LYS A 81 -31.37 6.22 2.60
CA LYS A 81 -30.87 4.89 2.88
C LYS A 81 -30.61 4.15 1.57
N ALA A 82 -29.39 4.20 1.07
CA ALA A 82 -29.01 3.55 -0.18
C ALA A 82 -27.49 3.34 -0.29
N ASN A 83 -27.09 2.38 -1.13
CA ASN A 83 -25.69 2.21 -1.50
C ASN A 83 -25.30 3.28 -2.52
N THR A 84 -24.50 4.24 -2.11
CA THR A 84 -24.01 5.38 -2.94
C THR A 84 -23.39 4.91 -4.25
N LEU A 85 -22.70 3.77 -4.26
CA LEU A 85 -22.05 3.27 -5.48
C LEU A 85 -23.05 2.88 -6.56
N PHE A 86 -24.27 2.44 -6.18
CA PHE A 86 -25.22 1.84 -7.11
C PHE A 86 -26.54 2.58 -7.20
N ASP A 87 -26.76 3.63 -6.39
CA ASP A 87 -28.01 4.40 -6.43
C ASP A 87 -28.16 5.11 -7.77
N LYS A 88 -29.27 4.81 -8.44
CA LYS A 88 -29.65 5.39 -9.74
C LYS A 88 -30.06 6.85 -9.61
N ASN A 89 -30.58 7.29 -8.48
CA ASN A 89 -30.98 8.69 -8.28
C ASN A 89 -29.76 9.62 -8.34
N LEU A 90 -28.60 9.15 -7.86
CA LEU A 90 -27.35 9.91 -8.00
C LEU A 90 -26.87 9.99 -9.46
N ASP A 91 -27.27 9.10 -10.35
CA ASP A 91 -26.84 9.13 -11.75
C ASP A 91 -27.38 10.38 -12.49
N PHE A 92 -28.49 10.99 -12.03
CA PHE A 92 -28.99 12.27 -12.55
C PHE A 92 -28.06 13.46 -12.27
N HIS A 93 -27.19 13.33 -11.27
CA HIS A 93 -26.21 14.35 -10.90
C HIS A 93 -24.84 14.14 -11.60
N ARG A 94 -24.70 13.04 -12.32
CA ARG A 94 -23.44 12.67 -12.95
C ARG A 94 -23.17 13.54 -14.19
N ASP A 95 -21.96 14.12 -14.24
CA ASP A 95 -21.45 14.86 -15.40
C ASP A 95 -22.42 15.97 -15.93
N THR A 96 -23.22 16.53 -15.03
CA THR A 96 -24.27 17.49 -15.37
C THR A 96 -24.16 18.83 -14.62
N SER A 97 -24.88 19.83 -15.06
CA SER A 97 -25.07 21.11 -14.35
C SER A 97 -25.78 20.94 -13.00
N ASN A 98 -26.42 19.77 -12.76
CA ASN A 98 -27.12 19.41 -11.53
C ASN A 98 -26.22 18.71 -10.51
N GLY A 99 -24.92 18.62 -10.75
CA GLY A 99 -23.96 18.06 -9.79
C GLY A 99 -23.92 18.83 -8.47
N PHE A 100 -23.28 18.20 -7.45
CA PHE A 100 -23.08 18.85 -6.15
C PHE A 100 -21.94 19.87 -6.24
N THR A 101 -22.12 21.02 -5.60
CA THR A 101 -21.05 22.05 -5.53
C THR A 101 -19.98 21.66 -4.52
N LYS A 102 -20.35 20.92 -3.47
CA LYS A 102 -19.45 20.45 -2.42
C LYS A 102 -19.71 18.99 -2.09
N ILE A 103 -18.64 18.24 -1.89
CA ILE A 103 -18.71 16.83 -1.44
C ILE A 103 -17.71 16.65 -0.29
N ILE A 104 -18.16 16.09 0.82
CA ILE A 104 -17.30 15.80 1.97
C ILE A 104 -17.58 14.38 2.46
N GLY A 105 -16.58 13.68 2.96
CA GLY A 105 -16.84 12.36 3.55
C GLY A 105 -15.61 11.61 3.99
N ASN A 106 -15.92 10.55 4.74
CA ASN A 106 -15.02 9.49 5.13
C ASN A 106 -15.57 8.17 4.58
N PRO A 107 -15.28 7.82 3.30
CA PRO A 107 -15.84 6.61 2.68
C PRO A 107 -15.29 5.34 3.34
N PRO A 108 -16.00 4.21 3.27
CA PRO A 108 -15.57 2.95 3.87
C PRO A 108 -14.29 2.43 3.22
N TYR A 109 -13.29 2.01 4.04
CA TYR A 109 -12.01 1.48 3.58
C TYR A 109 -12.04 -0.06 3.60
N GLY A 110 -11.96 -0.72 2.44
CA GLY A 110 -11.85 -2.17 2.36
C GLY A 110 -13.05 -2.93 2.94
N ALA A 111 -14.25 -2.36 2.92
CA ALA A 111 -15.46 -3.03 3.33
C ALA A 111 -15.65 -4.34 2.55
N HIS A 112 -16.08 -5.39 3.26
CA HIS A 112 -16.43 -6.65 2.60
C HIS A 112 -17.61 -6.41 1.66
N MET A 113 -17.36 -6.50 0.36
CA MET A 113 -18.40 -6.40 -0.65
C MET A 113 -18.87 -7.80 -1.03
N PRO A 114 -20.17 -8.10 -0.95
CA PRO A 114 -20.72 -9.36 -1.44
C PRO A 114 -20.35 -9.62 -2.90
N GLU A 115 -20.32 -10.88 -3.33
CA GLU A 115 -19.84 -11.26 -4.66
C GLU A 115 -20.68 -10.68 -5.79
N ASP A 116 -22.00 -10.58 -5.61
CA ASP A 116 -22.91 -9.94 -6.56
C ASP A 116 -22.65 -8.44 -6.70
N GLU A 117 -22.36 -7.75 -5.59
CA GLU A 117 -21.95 -6.33 -5.61
C GLU A 117 -20.59 -6.13 -6.24
N LYS A 118 -19.63 -7.05 -6.02
CA LYS A 118 -18.34 -7.01 -6.72
C LYS A 118 -18.52 -7.11 -8.24
N ASN A 119 -19.38 -8.01 -8.69
CA ASN A 119 -19.68 -8.16 -10.11
C ASN A 119 -20.34 -6.90 -10.70
N LYS A 120 -21.26 -6.28 -9.96
CA LYS A 120 -21.85 -4.98 -10.34
C LYS A 120 -20.79 -3.87 -10.38
N ALA A 121 -19.88 -3.82 -9.39
CA ALA A 121 -18.81 -2.84 -9.34
C ALA A 121 -17.82 -3.05 -10.49
N ASN A 122 -17.45 -4.28 -10.82
CA ASN A 122 -16.61 -4.61 -11.97
C ASN A 122 -17.20 -4.10 -13.28
N SER A 123 -18.51 -4.26 -13.46
CA SER A 123 -19.21 -3.79 -14.66
C SER A 123 -19.35 -2.27 -14.69
N LYS A 124 -19.81 -1.65 -13.60
CA LYS A 124 -20.10 -0.21 -13.53
C LYS A 124 -18.83 0.65 -13.53
N TYR A 125 -17.74 0.16 -12.95
CA TYR A 125 -16.49 0.89 -12.75
C TYR A 125 -15.29 0.23 -13.47
N SER A 126 -15.54 -0.43 -14.61
CA SER A 126 -14.54 -1.19 -15.37
C SER A 126 -13.29 -0.39 -15.75
N GLU A 127 -13.44 0.93 -15.93
CA GLU A 127 -12.35 1.84 -16.31
C GLU A 127 -11.30 1.98 -15.21
N ILE A 128 -11.74 1.94 -13.94
CA ILE A 128 -10.87 2.18 -12.77
C ILE A 128 -10.88 1.04 -11.77
N TYR A 129 -11.52 -0.08 -12.10
CA TYR A 129 -11.79 -1.14 -11.13
C TYR A 129 -10.67 -1.30 -10.09
N SER A 130 -11.05 -1.20 -8.84
CA SER A 130 -10.22 -1.39 -7.65
C SER A 130 -10.95 -2.29 -6.67
N LYS A 131 -10.20 -3.14 -5.96
CA LYS A 131 -10.73 -3.93 -4.85
C LYS A 131 -11.02 -3.08 -3.62
N ASP A 132 -10.50 -1.86 -3.57
CA ASP A 132 -10.63 -0.96 -2.43
C ASP A 132 -11.87 -0.07 -2.60
N THR A 133 -12.84 -0.24 -1.72
CA THR A 133 -14.14 0.44 -1.76
C THR A 133 -14.00 1.96 -1.77
N TYR A 134 -13.05 2.52 -1.01
CA TYR A 134 -12.85 3.98 -0.96
C TYR A 134 -12.48 4.59 -2.31
N VAL A 135 -11.76 3.86 -3.17
CA VAL A 135 -11.41 4.34 -4.52
C VAL A 135 -12.66 4.42 -5.39
N LEU A 136 -13.58 3.44 -5.27
CA LEU A 136 -14.85 3.46 -6.00
C LEU A 136 -15.73 4.63 -5.55
N PHE A 137 -15.82 4.89 -4.23
CA PHE A 137 -16.51 6.06 -3.68
C PHE A 137 -15.89 7.36 -4.19
N PHE A 138 -14.56 7.45 -4.18
CA PHE A 138 -13.88 8.66 -4.63
C PHE A 138 -14.15 8.92 -6.12
N TYR A 139 -13.99 7.92 -6.98
CA TYR A 139 -14.33 8.03 -8.41
C TYR A 139 -15.79 8.44 -8.59
N ARG A 140 -16.72 7.75 -7.90
CA ARG A 140 -18.15 8.06 -7.99
C ARG A 140 -18.43 9.51 -7.62
N CYS A 141 -17.88 9.99 -6.52
CA CYS A 141 -18.10 11.35 -6.04
C CYS A 141 -17.47 12.41 -6.97
N LEU A 142 -16.32 12.12 -7.58
CA LEU A 142 -15.75 13.01 -8.59
C LEU A 142 -16.67 13.17 -9.82
N THR A 143 -17.36 12.10 -10.26
CA THR A 143 -18.31 12.19 -11.37
C THR A 143 -19.62 12.92 -11.00
N LEU A 144 -19.90 13.12 -9.72
CA LEU A 144 -21.05 13.85 -9.19
C LEU A 144 -20.73 15.33 -8.88
N LEU A 145 -19.45 15.71 -8.99
CA LEU A 145 -18.98 17.03 -8.64
C LEU A 145 -19.21 18.01 -9.81
N LYS A 146 -19.97 19.06 -9.53
CA LYS A 146 -20.26 20.14 -10.51
C LYS A 146 -18.98 20.86 -10.95
N GLU A 147 -18.96 21.44 -12.13
CA GLU A 147 -17.88 22.35 -12.54
C GLU A 147 -17.70 23.46 -11.50
N SER A 148 -16.46 23.77 -11.17
CA SER A 148 -16.03 24.64 -10.06
C SER A 148 -16.40 24.14 -8.65
N GLY A 149 -16.92 22.91 -8.53
CA GLY A 149 -17.19 22.27 -7.25
C GLY A 149 -15.92 21.79 -6.56
N LYS A 150 -16.02 21.51 -5.25
CA LYS A 150 -14.91 21.07 -4.41
C LYS A 150 -15.28 19.81 -3.63
N LEU A 151 -14.35 18.83 -3.60
CA LEU A 151 -14.46 17.59 -2.85
C LEU A 151 -13.35 17.52 -1.80
N VAL A 152 -13.70 17.14 -0.57
CA VAL A 152 -12.74 16.89 0.52
C VAL A 152 -13.01 15.52 1.12
N PHE A 153 -12.09 14.60 0.95
CA PHE A 153 -12.17 13.24 1.49
C PHE A 153 -11.02 12.94 2.42
N ILE A 154 -11.31 12.13 3.45
CA ILE A 154 -10.30 11.45 4.25
C ILE A 154 -10.26 9.98 3.83
N ILE A 155 -9.11 9.50 3.38
CA ILE A 155 -8.91 8.18 2.78
C ILE A 155 -7.49 7.67 3.05
N PRO A 156 -7.22 6.35 2.93
CA PRO A 156 -5.86 5.84 2.96
C PRO A 156 -4.97 6.51 1.91
N ASP A 157 -3.73 6.82 2.27
CA ASP A 157 -2.74 7.42 1.35
C ASP A 157 -2.31 6.47 0.23
N THR A 158 -2.69 5.20 0.31
CA THR A 158 -2.30 4.12 -0.62
C THR A 158 -2.71 4.39 -2.07
N PHE A 159 -3.74 5.21 -2.32
CA PHE A 159 -4.11 5.57 -3.70
C PHE A 159 -3.03 6.39 -4.40
N LEU A 160 -2.15 7.08 -3.68
CA LEU A 160 -1.09 7.91 -4.25
C LEU A 160 0.00 7.10 -4.97
N TYR A 161 0.16 5.81 -4.64
CA TYR A 161 1.32 5.03 -5.09
C TYR A 161 1.04 3.56 -5.41
N LEU A 162 -0.02 2.92 -4.90
CA LEU A 162 -0.30 1.53 -5.23
C LEU A 162 -0.57 1.36 -6.73
N ASN A 163 0.10 0.37 -7.33
CA ASN A 163 -0.06 0.07 -8.75
C ASN A 163 -1.50 -0.30 -9.14
N LEU A 164 -2.23 -0.88 -8.19
CA LEU A 164 -3.65 -1.18 -8.34
C LEU A 164 -4.49 0.06 -8.71
N HIS A 165 -4.09 1.24 -8.22
CA HIS A 165 -4.83 2.48 -8.39
C HIS A 165 -4.31 3.39 -9.53
N LYS A 166 -3.38 2.90 -10.37
CA LYS A 166 -2.79 3.70 -11.45
C LYS A 166 -3.82 4.32 -12.41
N LYS A 167 -4.84 3.54 -12.81
CA LYS A 167 -5.91 4.04 -13.69
C LYS A 167 -6.75 5.13 -13.01
N PHE A 168 -7.02 4.97 -11.71
CA PHE A 168 -7.72 5.97 -10.93
C PHE A 168 -6.89 7.25 -10.79
N ARG A 169 -5.58 7.15 -10.50
CA ARG A 169 -4.71 8.34 -10.46
C ARG A 169 -4.66 9.06 -11.80
N GLN A 170 -4.52 8.31 -12.89
CA GLN A 170 -4.55 8.90 -14.23
C GLN A 170 -5.86 9.65 -14.48
N PHE A 171 -7.00 9.06 -14.12
CA PHE A 171 -8.30 9.74 -14.21
C PHE A 171 -8.34 11.00 -13.34
N LEU A 172 -7.98 10.91 -12.07
CA LEU A 172 -8.00 12.02 -11.11
C LEU A 172 -7.15 13.20 -11.61
N PHE A 173 -5.87 12.97 -11.86
CA PHE A 173 -4.95 14.04 -12.23
C PHE A 173 -5.16 14.61 -13.64
N SER A 174 -5.78 13.84 -14.55
CA SER A 174 -6.09 14.33 -15.91
C SER A 174 -7.40 15.12 -15.99
N ASN A 175 -8.30 15.01 -15.01
CA ASN A 175 -9.63 15.61 -15.12
C ASN A 175 -9.95 16.63 -14.02
N PHE A 176 -9.21 16.61 -12.90
CA PHE A 176 -9.48 17.46 -11.72
C PHE A 176 -8.19 18.11 -11.22
N CYS A 177 -8.31 19.28 -10.59
CA CYS A 177 -7.21 19.91 -9.86
C CYS A 177 -7.14 19.33 -8.45
N VAL A 178 -6.05 18.67 -8.11
CA VAL A 178 -5.74 18.30 -6.73
C VAL A 178 -5.05 19.50 -6.07
N GLU A 179 -5.74 20.18 -5.17
CA GLU A 179 -5.22 21.39 -4.54
C GLU A 179 -4.29 21.09 -3.39
N GLU A 180 -4.67 20.09 -2.56
CA GLU A 180 -3.96 19.80 -1.33
C GLU A 180 -4.08 18.34 -0.92
N ILE A 181 -3.01 17.79 -0.36
CA ILE A 181 -2.97 16.45 0.25
C ILE A 181 -2.29 16.59 1.62
N THR A 182 -3.00 16.23 2.70
CA THR A 182 -2.46 16.24 4.06
C THR A 182 -2.34 14.81 4.55
N ILE A 183 -1.13 14.35 4.80
CA ILE A 183 -0.82 12.96 5.19
C ILE A 183 -0.47 12.93 6.67
N PHE A 184 -1.06 11.98 7.38
CA PHE A 184 -0.84 11.80 8.81
C PHE A 184 -0.97 10.33 9.23
N SER A 185 -0.38 9.98 10.39
CA SER A 185 -0.48 8.62 10.92
C SER A 185 -1.91 8.25 11.26
N SER A 186 -2.34 7.05 10.85
CA SER A 186 -3.66 6.52 11.23
C SER A 186 -3.87 6.42 12.75
N LYS A 187 -2.80 6.46 13.54
CA LYS A 187 -2.84 6.49 15.02
C LYS A 187 -3.48 7.78 15.57
N LEU A 188 -3.45 8.86 14.79
CA LEU A 188 -4.10 10.12 15.14
C LEU A 188 -5.63 10.06 14.95
N PHE A 189 -6.15 8.98 14.37
CA PHE A 189 -7.58 8.82 14.17
C PHE A 189 -8.16 8.01 15.32
N PRO A 190 -8.93 8.62 16.26
CA PRO A 190 -9.36 7.94 17.49
C PRO A 190 -10.24 6.71 17.24
N GLY A 191 -10.00 5.68 18.02
CA GLY A 191 -10.89 4.49 18.06
C GLY A 191 -10.71 3.49 16.91
N VAL A 192 -9.67 3.62 16.09
CA VAL A 192 -9.49 2.77 14.91
C VAL A 192 -8.14 2.08 14.88
N SER A 193 -8.17 0.75 14.70
CA SER A 193 -7.01 -0.06 14.36
C SER A 193 -7.01 -0.33 12.86
N PHE A 194 -6.31 0.51 12.10
CA PHE A 194 -6.23 0.34 10.64
C PHE A 194 -5.17 -0.68 10.21
N ALA A 195 -5.47 -1.37 9.13
CA ALA A 195 -4.45 -2.08 8.36
C ALA A 195 -3.52 -1.13 7.59
N TYR A 196 -3.85 0.16 7.53
CA TYR A 196 -3.11 1.21 6.83
C TYR A 196 -2.25 2.01 7.82
N SER A 197 -1.01 2.33 7.41
CA SER A 197 -0.08 3.09 8.24
C SER A 197 -0.47 4.56 8.33
N ASN A 198 -0.94 5.14 7.19
CA ASN A 198 -1.30 6.55 7.08
C ASN A 198 -2.67 6.73 6.45
N LEU A 199 -3.27 7.86 6.80
CA LEU A 199 -4.43 8.44 6.14
C LEU A 199 -4.02 9.72 5.42
N SER A 200 -4.82 10.13 4.45
CA SER A 200 -4.69 11.41 3.78
C SER A 200 -6.03 12.14 3.73
N ILE A 201 -6.00 13.45 3.93
CA ILE A 201 -7.10 14.34 3.57
C ILE A 201 -6.73 14.93 2.22
N ILE A 202 -7.59 14.72 1.23
CA ILE A 202 -7.39 15.24 -0.12
C ILE A 202 -8.47 16.27 -0.46
N THR A 203 -8.03 17.42 -0.99
CA THR A 203 -8.89 18.48 -1.49
C THR A 203 -8.77 18.54 -3.01
N VAL A 204 -9.89 18.37 -3.69
CA VAL A 204 -9.97 18.33 -5.15
C VAL A 204 -10.98 19.34 -5.65
N ALA A 205 -10.62 20.13 -6.66
CA ALA A 205 -11.51 21.04 -7.36
C ALA A 205 -11.81 20.51 -8.77
N ASN A 206 -13.08 20.60 -9.20
CA ASN A 206 -13.45 20.33 -10.58
C ASN A 206 -13.20 21.58 -11.45
N ASN A 207 -11.91 21.83 -11.73
CA ASN A 207 -11.46 22.95 -12.56
C ASN A 207 -10.46 22.44 -13.63
N LYS A 208 -10.98 21.81 -14.66
CA LYS A 208 -10.15 21.20 -15.71
C LYS A 208 -9.21 22.19 -16.40
N LYS A 209 -9.62 23.46 -16.52
CA LYS A 209 -8.83 24.51 -17.20
C LYS A 209 -7.55 24.87 -16.45
N ALA A 210 -7.54 24.69 -15.13
CA ALA A 210 -6.39 25.04 -14.29
C ALA A 210 -5.37 23.92 -14.10
N ILE A 211 -5.61 22.71 -14.62
CA ILE A 211 -4.73 21.53 -14.40
C ILE A 211 -3.28 21.83 -14.79
N ASN A 212 -3.05 22.48 -15.92
CA ASN A 212 -1.69 22.74 -16.42
C ASN A 212 -0.89 23.73 -15.55
N SER A 213 -1.56 24.57 -14.79
CA SER A 213 -0.95 25.54 -13.88
C SER A 213 -1.05 25.14 -12.41
N ASN A 214 -1.76 24.03 -12.11
CA ASN A 214 -2.02 23.62 -10.75
C ASN A 214 -0.75 23.13 -10.04
N VAL A 215 -0.59 23.59 -8.80
CA VAL A 215 0.47 23.17 -7.88
C VAL A 215 -0.17 22.50 -6.68
N ILE A 216 0.07 21.21 -6.53
CA ILE A 216 -0.39 20.40 -5.40
C ILE A 216 0.44 20.74 -4.16
N ARG A 217 -0.22 21.15 -3.08
CA ARG A 217 0.41 21.32 -1.76
C ARG A 217 0.32 20.02 -0.98
N ILE A 218 1.44 19.52 -0.46
CA ILE A 218 1.49 18.29 0.33
C ILE A 218 2.06 18.59 1.72
N TYR A 219 1.26 18.32 2.74
CA TYR A 219 1.64 18.36 4.15
C TYR A 219 1.81 16.93 4.65
N ASP A 220 3.01 16.52 5.03
CA ASP A 220 3.35 15.16 5.49
C ASP A 220 4.04 15.12 6.86
N SER A 221 4.08 16.27 7.54
CA SER A 221 4.69 16.44 8.86
C SER A 221 3.68 16.56 10.01
N ILE A 222 2.46 16.06 9.80
CA ILE A 222 1.41 16.05 10.83
C ILE A 222 1.71 14.93 11.84
N THR A 223 2.02 15.31 13.09
CA THR A 223 2.40 14.39 14.17
C THR A 223 1.38 14.30 15.29
N GLU A 224 0.55 15.34 15.45
CA GLU A 224 -0.51 15.41 16.45
C GLU A 224 -1.77 16.10 15.88
N GLU A 225 -2.93 15.88 16.51
CA GLU A 225 -4.20 16.43 16.02
C GLU A 225 -4.22 17.98 16.03
N THR A 226 -3.51 18.60 16.96
CA THR A 226 -3.41 20.07 17.04
C THR A 226 -2.70 20.68 15.85
N ASP A 227 -1.88 19.94 15.11
CA ASP A 227 -1.21 20.40 13.88
C ASP A 227 -2.22 20.84 12.81
N PHE A 228 -3.42 20.26 12.79
CA PHE A 228 -4.47 20.67 11.86
C PHE A 228 -4.93 22.11 12.07
N THR A 229 -4.79 22.69 13.26
CA THR A 229 -5.12 24.09 13.52
C THR A 229 -4.03 25.06 13.09
N LYS A 230 -2.82 24.55 12.89
CA LYS A 230 -1.62 25.33 12.57
C LYS A 230 -1.08 25.02 11.17
N ILE A 231 -1.84 24.31 10.36
CA ILE A 231 -1.34 23.78 9.07
C ILE A 231 -0.84 24.87 8.13
N GLU A 232 -1.44 26.06 8.18
CA GLU A 232 -1.00 27.22 7.37
C GLU A 232 0.37 27.77 7.78
N SER A 233 0.83 27.46 9.02
CA SER A 233 2.19 27.78 9.47
C SER A 233 3.23 26.75 9.02
N LEU A 234 2.80 25.58 8.55
CA LEU A 234 3.68 24.55 8.04
C LEU A 234 4.07 24.85 6.59
N THR A 235 5.27 24.51 6.22
CA THR A 235 5.74 24.64 4.82
C THR A 235 5.37 23.39 4.03
N PRO A 236 4.43 23.47 3.05
CA PRO A 236 4.08 22.31 2.24
C PRO A 236 5.18 21.99 1.21
N LYS A 237 5.34 20.72 0.90
CA LYS A 237 5.97 20.31 -0.36
C LYS A 237 5.06 20.71 -1.51
N LYS A 238 5.64 21.22 -2.60
CA LYS A 238 4.90 21.70 -3.76
C LYS A 238 5.30 20.88 -4.99
N ILE A 239 4.31 20.30 -5.68
CA ILE A 239 4.53 19.52 -6.90
C ILE A 239 3.60 20.06 -7.98
N ARG A 240 4.11 20.35 -9.18
CA ARG A 240 3.23 20.72 -10.29
C ARG A 240 2.44 19.48 -10.72
N GLN A 241 1.14 19.63 -10.91
CA GLN A 241 0.31 18.48 -11.28
C GLN A 241 0.69 17.87 -12.62
N VAL A 242 1.18 18.66 -13.55
CA VAL A 242 1.69 18.17 -14.85
C VAL A 242 2.89 17.23 -14.69
N ASP A 243 3.73 17.43 -13.68
CA ASP A 243 4.87 16.55 -13.42
C ASP A 243 4.39 15.19 -12.90
N VAL A 244 3.28 15.16 -12.12
CA VAL A 244 2.65 13.90 -11.71
C VAL A 244 2.07 13.13 -12.90
N LEU A 245 1.53 13.83 -13.91
CA LEU A 245 0.96 13.19 -15.10
C LEU A 245 2.01 12.51 -15.98
N VAL A 246 3.23 13.01 -16.03
CA VAL A 246 4.34 12.41 -16.79
C VAL A 246 5.09 11.33 -15.99
N GLU A 247 4.91 11.30 -14.68
CA GLU A 247 5.50 10.31 -13.80
C GLU A 247 4.93 8.91 -14.07
N HIS A 248 5.77 7.88 -13.93
CA HIS A 248 5.33 6.49 -14.13
C HIS A 248 4.14 6.13 -13.24
N ASN A 249 3.02 5.75 -13.87
CA ASN A 249 1.74 5.44 -13.22
C ASN A 249 1.12 6.62 -12.42
N CYS A 250 1.50 7.88 -12.69
CA CYS A 250 1.06 9.07 -11.99
C CYS A 250 1.23 8.95 -10.46
N ASN A 251 2.35 8.38 -10.00
CA ASN A 251 2.63 8.25 -8.57
C ASN A 251 3.03 9.60 -7.95
N ILE A 252 2.60 9.83 -6.72
CA ILE A 252 3.14 10.93 -5.89
C ILE A 252 4.17 10.36 -4.93
N HIS A 253 5.39 10.85 -5.06
CA HIS A 253 6.50 10.54 -4.16
C HIS A 253 6.67 11.66 -3.14
N LEU A 254 6.78 11.31 -1.86
CA LEU A 254 6.80 12.29 -0.78
C LEU A 254 8.15 13.00 -0.61
N ASN A 255 9.25 12.39 -1.09
CA ASN A 255 10.58 12.99 -1.04
C ASN A 255 10.98 13.53 -2.43
N THR A 256 10.82 14.84 -2.61
CA THR A 256 11.04 15.52 -3.92
C THR A 256 12.50 15.49 -4.40
N GLU A 257 13.49 15.56 -3.49
CA GLU A 257 14.91 15.50 -3.88
C GLU A 257 15.31 14.11 -4.38
N LEU A 258 14.88 13.07 -3.64
CA LEU A 258 15.12 11.69 -4.07
C LEU A 258 14.35 11.38 -5.35
N THR A 259 13.11 11.86 -5.49
CA THR A 259 12.29 11.66 -6.69
C THR A 259 12.92 12.28 -7.93
N ALA A 260 13.46 13.49 -7.81
CA ALA A 260 14.17 14.15 -8.92
C ALA A 260 15.40 13.35 -9.39
N LYS A 261 16.15 12.74 -8.46
CA LYS A 261 17.27 11.85 -8.79
C LYS A 261 16.81 10.56 -9.46
N LEU A 262 15.65 10.02 -9.06
CA LEU A 262 15.12 8.74 -9.56
C LEU A 262 14.36 8.87 -10.88
N SER A 263 13.78 10.03 -11.19
CA SER A 263 12.99 10.27 -12.41
C SER A 263 13.78 10.09 -13.71
N ASN A 264 15.12 10.19 -13.65
CA ASN A 264 16.02 10.02 -14.79
C ASN A 264 16.60 8.59 -14.90
N MET A 265 16.12 7.64 -14.12
CA MET A 265 16.59 6.25 -14.14
C MET A 265 15.65 5.36 -14.94
N ASP A 266 16.16 4.79 -16.05
CA ASP A 266 15.37 3.97 -16.96
C ASP A 266 15.45 2.47 -16.66
N LEU A 267 16.35 2.04 -15.76
CA LEU A 267 16.57 0.65 -15.40
C LEU A 267 16.10 0.38 -13.97
N PHE A 268 15.30 -0.65 -13.80
CA PHE A 268 14.72 -1.04 -12.51
C PHE A 268 15.11 -2.47 -12.13
N LEU A 269 14.99 -2.81 -10.84
CA LEU A 269 15.32 -4.16 -10.37
C LEU A 269 14.53 -5.24 -11.11
N GLY A 270 13.26 -4.99 -11.48
CA GLY A 270 12.45 -5.91 -12.26
C GLY A 270 12.96 -6.17 -13.69
N ASP A 271 13.81 -5.27 -14.23
CA ASP A 271 14.41 -5.44 -15.55
C ASP A 271 15.63 -6.37 -15.49
N VAL A 272 16.32 -6.42 -14.35
CA VAL A 272 17.57 -7.18 -14.16
C VAL A 272 17.41 -8.41 -13.26
N ALA A 273 16.29 -8.55 -12.54
CA ALA A 273 16.04 -9.69 -11.65
C ALA A 273 14.54 -10.04 -11.61
N GLU A 274 14.26 -11.31 -11.36
CA GLU A 274 12.91 -11.74 -10.99
C GLU A 274 12.70 -11.58 -9.48
N CYS A 275 11.59 -10.94 -9.09
CA CYS A 275 11.17 -10.80 -7.70
C CYS A 275 9.88 -11.60 -7.53
N VAL A 276 9.90 -12.61 -6.67
CA VAL A 276 8.81 -13.58 -6.54
C VAL A 276 8.56 -13.95 -5.08
N THR A 277 7.33 -14.31 -4.74
CA THR A 277 6.96 -14.84 -3.43
C THR A 277 6.98 -16.37 -3.42
N GLY A 278 7.27 -16.96 -2.27
CA GLY A 278 7.38 -18.39 -2.13
C GLY A 278 6.05 -19.13 -1.92
N ILE A 279 6.16 -20.35 -1.42
CA ILE A 279 5.04 -21.27 -1.21
C ILE A 279 4.09 -20.80 -0.08
N TYR A 280 2.82 -21.08 -0.27
CA TYR A 280 1.84 -21.17 0.82
C TYR A 280 1.24 -22.58 0.83
N THR A 281 1.35 -23.27 1.96
CA THR A 281 1.00 -24.71 2.08
C THR A 281 -0.51 -24.96 2.18
N GLY A 282 -1.35 -23.91 2.33
CA GLY A 282 -2.76 -24.04 2.67
C GLY A 282 -3.00 -24.21 4.18
N ASN A 283 -2.12 -24.93 4.88
CA ASN A 283 -2.12 -25.12 6.33
C ASN A 283 -0.69 -25.21 6.90
N ASN A 284 -0.10 -24.08 7.19
CA ASN A 284 1.29 -24.03 7.67
C ASN A 284 1.54 -24.82 8.96
N LYS A 285 0.54 -24.97 9.85
CA LYS A 285 0.71 -25.70 11.11
C LYS A 285 0.82 -27.21 10.92
N GLU A 286 0.27 -27.74 9.85
CA GLU A 286 0.33 -29.13 9.47
C GLU A 286 1.64 -29.47 8.75
N PHE A 287 2.02 -28.61 7.79
CA PHE A 287 3.12 -28.90 6.87
C PHE A 287 4.46 -28.30 7.27
N ILE A 288 4.50 -27.42 8.27
CA ILE A 288 5.75 -26.78 8.70
C ILE A 288 6.00 -27.09 10.17
N LYS A 289 7.22 -27.51 10.47
CA LYS A 289 7.76 -27.72 11.82
C LYS A 289 8.81 -26.67 12.16
N VAL A 290 9.05 -26.45 13.44
CA VAL A 290 10.00 -25.48 13.96
C VAL A 290 11.08 -26.16 14.78
N LYS A 291 12.31 -25.61 14.77
CA LYS A 291 13.46 -26.14 15.48
C LYS A 291 13.26 -26.14 17.01
N SER A 292 12.64 -25.09 17.57
CA SER A 292 12.38 -24.97 19.00
C SER A 292 11.34 -23.89 19.30
N ALA A 293 10.78 -23.93 20.51
CA ALA A 293 9.85 -22.92 21.02
C ALA A 293 10.47 -21.50 21.17
N LYS A 294 11.81 -21.37 21.12
CA LYS A 294 12.52 -20.08 21.16
C LYS A 294 12.43 -19.29 19.83
N VAL A 295 12.04 -19.96 18.76
CA VAL A 295 11.87 -19.32 17.46
C VAL A 295 10.65 -18.37 17.50
N ARG A 296 10.82 -17.16 17.01
CA ARG A 296 9.74 -16.15 17.01
C ARG A 296 8.55 -16.65 16.19
N ASN A 297 7.34 -16.46 16.72
CA ASN A 297 6.07 -16.88 16.09
C ASN A 297 5.89 -18.41 15.95
N SER A 298 6.60 -19.21 16.76
CA SER A 298 6.52 -20.68 16.76
C SER A 298 5.32 -21.26 17.49
N LYS A 299 4.51 -20.43 18.17
CA LYS A 299 3.36 -20.90 18.96
C LYS A 299 2.36 -21.68 18.09
N GLY A 300 2.12 -22.94 18.48
CA GLY A 300 1.17 -23.84 17.80
C GLY A 300 1.78 -24.62 16.63
N TYR A 301 3.09 -24.51 16.39
CA TYR A 301 3.81 -25.39 15.46
C TYR A 301 4.45 -26.57 16.22
N GLN A 302 4.50 -27.72 15.56
CA GLN A 302 5.23 -28.89 16.07
C GLN A 302 6.73 -28.69 15.99
N HIS A 303 7.47 -29.29 16.95
CA HIS A 303 8.92 -29.30 16.91
C HIS A 303 9.41 -30.37 15.97
N ILE A 304 10.45 -30.06 15.19
CA ILE A 304 11.12 -31.03 14.32
C ILE A 304 12.07 -31.92 15.11
N SER A 305 12.08 -33.21 14.79
CA SER A 305 13.17 -34.12 15.22
C SER A 305 14.31 -34.11 14.20
N THR A 306 15.55 -34.21 14.63
CA THR A 306 16.71 -34.29 13.72
C THR A 306 16.64 -35.48 12.77
N SER A 307 16.00 -36.58 13.16
CA SER A 307 15.78 -37.76 12.32
C SER A 307 14.79 -37.50 11.16
N GLU A 308 13.97 -36.47 11.22
CA GLU A 308 13.01 -36.12 10.17
C GLU A 308 13.62 -35.20 9.11
N ILE A 309 14.80 -34.61 9.38
CA ILE A 309 15.39 -33.59 8.52
C ILE A 309 16.19 -34.23 7.39
N ASN A 310 15.95 -33.81 6.18
CA ASN A 310 16.75 -34.12 5.02
C ASN A 310 17.61 -32.90 4.63
N TYR A 311 18.92 -33.06 4.70
CA TYR A 311 19.90 -32.06 4.24
C TYR A 311 20.48 -32.41 2.86
N GLY A 312 20.00 -33.48 2.25
CA GLY A 312 20.41 -33.92 0.93
C GLY A 312 19.88 -33.02 -0.17
N LYS A 313 20.15 -33.39 -1.41
CA LYS A 313 19.59 -32.68 -2.57
C LYS A 313 18.10 -33.03 -2.70
N ALA A 314 17.26 -32.03 -2.51
CA ALA A 314 15.84 -32.12 -2.82
C ALA A 314 15.55 -31.38 -4.13
N ASP A 315 14.55 -31.85 -4.82
CA ASP A 315 13.99 -31.20 -6.02
C ASP A 315 12.49 -30.93 -5.86
N ILE A 316 11.85 -30.44 -6.90
CA ILE A 316 10.42 -30.11 -6.87
C ILE A 316 9.49 -31.32 -6.91
N THR A 317 10.00 -32.54 -7.06
CA THR A 317 9.19 -33.77 -7.16
C THR A 317 8.88 -34.39 -5.81
N GLY A 318 9.63 -34.01 -4.77
CA GLY A 318 9.44 -34.51 -3.42
C GLY A 318 10.36 -35.67 -3.04
N ILE A 319 10.30 -36.05 -1.78
CA ILE A 319 11.16 -37.06 -1.11
C ILE A 319 10.30 -38.25 -0.71
N ASP A 320 10.78 -39.47 -0.97
CA ASP A 320 10.11 -40.72 -0.57
C ASP A 320 10.52 -41.25 0.81
N GLU A 321 11.69 -40.83 1.31
CA GLU A 321 12.23 -41.28 2.57
C GLU A 321 11.47 -40.72 3.78
N SER A 322 11.58 -41.38 4.94
CA SER A 322 10.97 -40.96 6.20
C SER A 322 11.47 -39.58 6.69
N ASN A 323 12.72 -39.23 6.37
CA ASN A 323 13.32 -37.93 6.63
C ASN A 323 13.04 -36.94 5.49
N HIS A 324 11.79 -36.52 5.35
CA HIS A 324 11.32 -35.70 4.26
C HIS A 324 11.07 -34.22 4.58
N PHE A 325 11.50 -33.77 5.77
CA PHE A 325 11.45 -32.33 6.09
C PHE A 325 12.74 -31.64 5.65
N ILE A 326 12.58 -30.54 4.90
CA ILE A 326 13.70 -29.74 4.40
C ILE A 326 13.66 -28.31 4.97
N PRO A 327 14.81 -27.62 5.07
CA PRO A 327 14.83 -26.24 5.53
C PRO A 327 14.03 -25.30 4.63
N ILE A 328 13.25 -24.39 5.25
CA ILE A 328 12.50 -23.33 4.57
C ILE A 328 12.80 -21.98 5.20
N LEU A 329 13.02 -20.96 4.37
CA LEU A 329 13.09 -19.59 4.84
C LEU A 329 11.67 -19.06 5.10
N LYS A 330 11.43 -18.62 6.34
CA LYS A 330 10.12 -18.16 6.79
C LYS A 330 10.24 -17.05 7.83
N GLY A 331 9.39 -16.02 7.67
CA GLY A 331 9.25 -14.97 8.68
C GLY A 331 10.34 -13.91 8.62
N SER A 332 10.91 -13.53 9.76
CA SER A 332 11.86 -12.42 9.86
C SER A 332 13.31 -12.88 9.66
N ILE A 333 14.06 -12.10 8.90
CA ILE A 333 15.51 -12.22 8.76
C ILE A 333 16.15 -11.28 9.79
N LYS A 334 17.09 -11.82 10.60
CA LYS A 334 17.75 -11.05 11.67
C LYS A 334 18.94 -10.23 11.15
N ASN A 335 19.78 -10.84 10.33
CA ASN A 335 21.04 -10.27 9.85
C ASN A 335 20.97 -10.00 8.35
N ARG A 336 21.74 -9.02 7.89
CA ARG A 336 21.95 -8.72 6.46
C ARG A 336 23.03 -9.64 5.88
N PHE A 337 23.08 -9.75 4.57
CA PHE A 337 24.08 -10.50 3.78
C PHE A 337 24.05 -12.01 3.99
N HIS A 338 24.28 -12.49 5.19
CA HIS A 338 24.45 -13.94 5.49
C HIS A 338 23.12 -14.69 5.47
N GLN A 339 23.14 -15.90 4.93
CA GLN A 339 21.98 -16.79 4.98
C GLN A 339 21.58 -17.06 6.44
N PRO A 340 20.28 -16.92 6.80
CA PRO A 340 19.80 -17.23 8.13
C PRO A 340 20.04 -18.71 8.50
N GLN A 341 20.23 -18.97 9.80
CA GLN A 341 20.22 -20.34 10.30
C GLN A 341 18.86 -20.99 10.09
N ASP A 342 18.84 -22.30 9.87
CA ASP A 342 17.63 -23.06 9.69
C ASP A 342 16.85 -23.14 11.01
N GLU A 343 15.70 -22.50 11.05
CA GLU A 343 14.78 -22.47 12.18
C GLU A 343 13.44 -23.16 11.85
N TRP A 344 13.09 -23.24 10.55
CA TRP A 344 11.85 -23.78 10.04
C TRP A 344 12.08 -24.87 9.01
N TYR A 345 11.19 -25.88 8.99
CA TYR A 345 11.29 -27.04 8.12
C TYR A 345 9.93 -27.37 7.53
N ILE A 346 9.87 -27.55 6.22
CA ILE A 346 8.64 -27.86 5.48
C ILE A 346 8.63 -29.35 5.12
N ASN A 347 7.45 -29.96 5.23
CA ASN A 347 7.23 -31.31 4.73
C ASN A 347 7.38 -31.28 3.20
N TRP A 348 8.29 -32.09 2.69
CA TRP A 348 8.64 -32.19 1.26
C TRP A 348 8.45 -33.60 0.74
N SER A 349 7.57 -34.42 1.38
CA SER A 349 7.19 -35.72 0.86
C SER A 349 6.44 -35.59 -0.47
N LYS A 350 6.38 -36.63 -1.27
CA LYS A 350 5.60 -36.65 -2.52
C LYS A 350 4.13 -36.35 -2.28
N GLU A 351 3.55 -36.86 -1.19
CA GLU A 351 2.16 -36.56 -0.79
C GLU A 351 1.97 -35.08 -0.47
N ALA A 352 2.92 -34.46 0.23
CA ALA A 352 2.88 -33.03 0.52
C ALA A 352 2.98 -32.20 -0.76
N ILE A 353 3.88 -32.55 -1.67
CA ILE A 353 4.00 -31.91 -2.99
C ILE A 353 2.72 -32.06 -3.80
N HIS A 354 2.09 -33.25 -3.77
CA HIS A 354 0.78 -33.43 -4.41
C HIS A 354 -0.27 -32.51 -3.80
N HIS A 355 -0.35 -32.40 -2.47
CA HIS A 355 -1.24 -31.46 -1.78
C HIS A 355 -0.99 -30.01 -2.22
N TYR A 356 0.26 -29.54 -2.21
CA TYR A 356 0.60 -28.15 -2.59
C TYR A 356 0.18 -27.79 -4.02
N ASN A 357 0.14 -28.77 -4.93
CA ASN A 357 -0.27 -28.56 -6.31
C ASN A 357 -1.79 -28.62 -6.54
N HIS A 358 -2.56 -29.32 -5.68
CA HIS A 358 -3.97 -29.61 -5.96
C HIS A 358 -4.95 -29.01 -4.96
N ASP A 359 -4.51 -28.69 -3.73
CA ASP A 359 -5.40 -28.07 -2.75
C ASP A 359 -5.69 -26.61 -3.12
N LYS A 360 -6.99 -26.22 -3.09
CA LYS A 360 -7.45 -24.89 -3.51
C LYS A 360 -6.91 -23.77 -2.62
N LYS A 361 -6.51 -24.07 -1.39
CA LYS A 361 -5.95 -23.09 -0.44
C LYS A 361 -4.44 -22.99 -0.57
N ALA A 362 -3.77 -24.03 -1.04
CA ALA A 362 -2.33 -24.04 -1.25
C ALA A 362 -1.93 -23.24 -2.50
N ARG A 363 -0.68 -22.78 -2.54
CA ARG A 363 -0.08 -22.09 -3.70
C ARG A 363 1.36 -22.57 -3.86
N PHE A 364 1.56 -23.57 -4.71
CA PHE A 364 2.89 -24.05 -5.11
C PHE A 364 3.46 -23.16 -6.23
N GLN A 365 3.50 -21.86 -5.95
CA GLN A 365 3.87 -20.86 -6.93
C GLN A 365 5.38 -20.67 -7.01
N ASN A 366 5.88 -20.29 -8.20
CA ASN A 366 7.29 -19.95 -8.43
C ASN A 366 8.27 -21.08 -8.09
N SER A 367 7.83 -22.34 -8.14
CA SER A 367 8.61 -23.51 -7.76
C SER A 367 9.92 -23.67 -8.55
N LYS A 368 9.99 -23.12 -9.75
CA LYS A 368 11.22 -23.12 -10.55
C LYS A 368 12.41 -22.41 -9.89
N TYR A 369 12.14 -21.54 -8.87
CA TYR A 369 13.19 -20.84 -8.12
C TYR A 369 13.59 -21.51 -6.81
N TYR A 370 12.87 -22.57 -6.41
CA TYR A 370 13.24 -23.31 -5.22
C TYR A 370 14.60 -23.99 -5.42
N PHE A 371 15.39 -24.04 -4.37
CA PHE A 371 16.75 -24.56 -4.35
C PHE A 371 17.79 -23.77 -5.17
N GLN A 372 17.37 -22.72 -5.88
CA GLN A 372 18.32 -21.87 -6.61
C GLN A 372 19.01 -20.88 -5.65
N LYS A 373 20.19 -20.44 -6.08
CA LYS A 373 20.87 -19.30 -5.44
C LYS A 373 20.16 -18.01 -5.77
N GLY A 374 19.81 -17.27 -4.73
CA GLY A 374 19.08 -15.99 -4.86
C GLY A 374 19.32 -15.09 -3.65
N ILE A 375 18.54 -14.04 -3.57
CA ILE A 375 18.51 -13.11 -2.44
C ILE A 375 17.13 -13.17 -1.81
N ALA A 376 17.06 -13.23 -0.48
CA ALA A 376 15.81 -13.25 0.27
C ALA A 376 15.60 -11.93 1.02
N ILE A 377 14.39 -11.38 0.93
CA ILE A 377 13.94 -10.22 1.68
C ILE A 377 12.64 -10.57 2.41
N PRO A 378 12.50 -10.24 3.73
CA PRO A 378 11.23 -10.40 4.43
C PRO A 378 10.13 -9.57 3.78
N MET A 379 8.95 -10.19 3.59
CA MET A 379 7.74 -9.49 3.16
C MET A 379 7.37 -8.37 4.14
N LEU A 380 7.46 -8.64 5.45
CA LEU A 380 7.17 -7.64 6.46
C LEU A 380 8.28 -6.58 6.48
N LYS A 381 7.89 -5.32 6.27
CA LYS A 381 8.78 -4.17 6.29
C LYS A 381 9.34 -3.93 7.69
N SER A 382 10.61 -3.60 7.74
CA SER A 382 11.31 -3.16 8.96
C SER A 382 11.97 -1.80 8.71
N LYS A 383 12.43 -1.13 9.76
CA LYS A 383 13.13 0.16 9.65
C LYS A 383 14.27 0.14 8.64
N THR A 384 14.93 -1.01 8.50
CA THR A 384 16.00 -1.23 7.52
C THR A 384 15.71 -2.51 6.77
N ILE A 385 15.84 -2.50 5.43
CA ILE A 385 15.77 -3.71 4.61
C ILE A 385 16.89 -4.66 5.05
N LYS A 386 16.56 -5.94 5.10
CA LYS A 386 17.51 -7.00 5.40
C LYS A 386 17.49 -8.00 4.25
N ALA A 387 18.35 -7.75 3.28
CA ALA A 387 18.57 -8.67 2.19
C ALA A 387 19.68 -9.66 2.56
N THR A 388 19.46 -10.92 2.30
CA THR A 388 20.41 -12.00 2.62
C THR A 388 20.56 -12.94 1.45
N ILE A 389 21.75 -13.57 1.33
CA ILE A 389 21.92 -14.66 0.37
C ILE A 389 21.00 -15.83 0.75
N MET A 390 20.49 -16.52 -0.24
CA MET A 390 19.70 -17.73 -0.11
C MET A 390 20.24 -18.78 -1.06
N GLU A 391 20.67 -19.92 -0.53
CA GLU A 391 21.21 -21.03 -1.30
C GLU A 391 20.54 -22.34 -0.85
N HIS A 392 20.13 -23.17 -1.82
CA HIS A 392 19.56 -24.49 -1.58
C HIS A 392 18.39 -24.50 -0.58
N ARG A 393 17.49 -23.52 -0.65
CA ARG A 393 16.33 -23.40 0.25
C ARG A 393 15.04 -23.22 -0.52
N VAL A 394 13.97 -23.69 0.09
CA VAL A 394 12.61 -23.24 -0.22
C VAL A 394 12.32 -21.99 0.62
N PHE A 395 11.41 -21.13 0.15
CA PHE A 395 10.98 -19.94 0.89
C PHE A 395 9.46 -19.83 0.85
N ASP A 396 8.87 -19.35 1.95
CA ASP A 396 7.42 -19.21 2.07
C ASP A 396 6.94 -17.82 1.60
N GLN A 397 5.62 -17.62 1.57
CA GLN A 397 5.01 -16.36 1.16
C GLN A 397 5.40 -15.14 2.01
N SER A 398 6.02 -15.31 3.18
CA SER A 398 6.54 -14.21 4.02
C SER A 398 7.92 -13.71 3.57
N ILE A 399 8.48 -14.30 2.53
CA ILE A 399 9.77 -13.97 1.93
C ILE A 399 9.56 -13.62 0.44
N VAL A 400 10.22 -12.56 -0.01
CA VAL A 400 10.41 -12.29 -1.44
C VAL A 400 11.78 -12.75 -1.85
N GLY A 401 11.82 -13.71 -2.76
CA GLY A 401 13.04 -14.17 -3.42
C GLY A 401 13.37 -13.26 -4.61
N ILE A 402 14.62 -12.88 -4.75
CA ILE A 402 15.14 -12.07 -5.86
C ILE A 402 16.20 -12.90 -6.57
N PHE A 403 15.99 -13.13 -7.86
CA PHE A 403 16.83 -13.97 -8.70
C PHE A 403 17.34 -13.14 -9.87
N PRO A 404 18.64 -12.74 -9.87
CA PRO A 404 19.23 -11.98 -10.96
C PRO A 404 19.12 -12.73 -12.29
N LYS A 405 18.78 -12.03 -13.37
CA LYS A 405 18.77 -12.60 -14.73
C LYS A 405 20.17 -12.98 -15.20
N ASN A 406 21.18 -12.16 -14.81
CA ASN A 406 22.59 -12.54 -14.89
C ASN A 406 23.07 -12.97 -13.50
N PRO A 407 23.41 -14.27 -13.28
CA PRO A 407 23.82 -14.79 -11.97
C PRO A 407 25.05 -14.07 -11.38
N GLU A 408 25.92 -13.50 -12.21
CA GLU A 408 27.11 -12.73 -11.75
C GLU A 408 26.72 -11.46 -11.00
N ASP A 409 25.53 -10.91 -11.24
CA ASP A 409 25.08 -9.67 -10.61
C ASP A 409 24.55 -9.87 -9.16
N ILE A 410 24.56 -11.09 -8.63
CA ILE A 410 23.97 -11.40 -7.32
C ILE A 410 24.58 -10.59 -6.18
N TYR A 411 25.89 -10.44 -6.14
CA TYR A 411 26.57 -9.69 -5.08
C TYR A 411 26.40 -8.18 -5.24
N PHE A 412 26.36 -7.69 -6.47
CA PHE A 412 26.01 -6.30 -6.78
C PHE A 412 24.59 -5.96 -6.31
N ILE A 413 23.61 -6.80 -6.65
CA ILE A 413 22.20 -6.59 -6.24
C ILE A 413 22.07 -6.73 -4.72
N LEU A 414 22.77 -7.67 -4.08
CA LEU A 414 22.78 -7.83 -2.62
C LEU A 414 23.36 -6.58 -1.93
N ALA A 415 24.42 -5.98 -2.49
CA ALA A 415 25.00 -4.73 -2.01
C ALA A 415 23.97 -3.59 -2.09
N LEU A 416 23.35 -3.39 -3.25
CA LEU A 416 22.33 -2.37 -3.47
C LEU A 416 21.19 -2.48 -2.45
N LEU A 417 20.63 -3.67 -2.29
CA LEU A 417 19.48 -3.92 -1.43
C LEU A 417 19.77 -3.70 0.07
N ASN A 418 21.03 -3.80 0.48
CA ASN A 418 21.46 -3.54 1.85
C ASN A 418 21.97 -2.11 2.07
N SER A 419 22.01 -1.27 1.03
CA SER A 419 22.49 0.10 1.15
C SER A 419 21.46 1.06 1.78
N ASN A 420 21.95 2.12 2.41
CA ASN A 420 21.11 3.13 3.04
C ASN A 420 20.22 3.84 2.02
N ILE A 421 20.79 4.24 0.87
CA ILE A 421 20.01 4.94 -0.16
C ILE A 421 18.89 4.08 -0.73
N VAL A 422 19.10 2.78 -0.97
CA VAL A 422 18.04 1.88 -1.43
C VAL A 422 17.01 1.65 -0.33
N ASN A 423 17.41 1.63 0.94
CA ASN A 423 16.48 1.63 2.05
C ASN A 423 15.56 2.87 2.03
N ASP A 424 16.12 4.06 1.81
CA ASP A 424 15.34 5.29 1.70
C ASP A 424 14.44 5.29 0.46
N ILE A 425 14.95 4.81 -0.67
CA ILE A 425 14.17 4.64 -1.89
C ILE A 425 12.95 3.76 -1.65
N ILE A 426 13.13 2.56 -1.11
CA ILE A 426 12.00 1.62 -0.90
C ILE A 426 11.00 2.16 0.13
N HIS A 427 11.44 2.92 1.12
CA HIS A 427 10.54 3.55 2.07
C HIS A 427 9.70 4.66 1.42
N ASN A 428 10.24 5.35 0.43
CA ASN A 428 9.52 6.36 -0.34
C ASN A 428 8.57 5.78 -1.38
N ILE A 429 9.01 4.75 -2.15
CA ILE A 429 8.16 4.14 -3.19
C ILE A 429 7.17 3.13 -2.65
N ASN A 430 7.37 2.64 -1.41
CA ASN A 430 6.53 1.65 -0.75
C ASN A 430 6.22 2.05 0.69
N PRO A 431 5.22 2.86 0.96
CA PRO A 431 4.79 3.20 2.32
C PRO A 431 3.92 2.12 2.98
N THR A 432 3.61 1.01 2.29
CA THR A 432 2.88 -0.10 2.92
C THR A 432 3.74 -0.86 3.94
N VAL A 433 3.08 -1.65 4.80
CA VAL A 433 3.76 -2.52 5.78
C VAL A 433 4.46 -3.72 5.16
N ASN A 434 4.28 -3.98 3.85
CA ASN A 434 4.81 -5.15 3.16
C ASN A 434 5.72 -4.78 1.99
N ASN A 435 6.93 -5.33 1.96
CA ASN A 435 7.83 -5.32 0.80
C ASN A 435 7.34 -6.32 -0.26
N SER A 436 6.26 -5.99 -0.98
CA SER A 436 5.81 -6.90 -2.03
C SER A 436 6.79 -6.93 -3.21
N ALA A 437 6.81 -8.04 -3.94
CA ALA A 437 7.63 -8.21 -5.14
C ALA A 437 7.43 -7.04 -6.15
N ASN A 438 6.19 -6.54 -6.26
CA ASN A 438 5.87 -5.43 -7.17
C ASN A 438 6.53 -4.11 -6.77
N TYR A 439 6.73 -3.85 -5.49
CA TYR A 439 7.47 -2.66 -5.04
C TYR A 439 8.97 -2.84 -5.21
N LEU A 440 9.51 -4.01 -4.87
CA LEU A 440 10.93 -4.28 -5.04
C LEU A 440 11.36 -4.19 -6.52
N LYS A 441 10.54 -4.68 -7.45
CA LYS A 441 10.78 -4.53 -8.91
C LYS A 441 10.97 -3.08 -9.37
N ARG A 442 10.47 -2.11 -8.59
CA ARG A 442 10.52 -0.67 -8.93
C ARG A 442 11.73 0.05 -8.34
N ILE A 443 12.60 -0.64 -7.62
CA ILE A 443 13.86 -0.06 -7.15
C ILE A 443 14.69 0.28 -8.40
N PRO A 444 15.04 1.55 -8.62
CA PRO A 444 15.88 1.94 -9.75
C PRO A 444 17.29 1.41 -9.56
N ILE A 445 17.90 0.99 -10.64
CA ILE A 445 19.28 0.48 -10.67
C ILE A 445 20.17 1.56 -11.27
N PRO A 446 21.19 2.05 -10.54
CA PRO A 446 22.09 3.09 -11.06
C PRO A 446 22.97 2.51 -12.16
N PHE A 447 23.42 3.38 -13.06
CA PHE A 447 24.45 2.99 -14.04
C PHE A 447 25.72 2.56 -13.31
N CYS A 448 26.20 1.36 -13.61
CA CYS A 448 27.29 0.74 -12.91
C CYS A 448 28.28 0.12 -13.93
N THR A 449 29.53 0.56 -13.90
CA THR A 449 30.58 -0.03 -14.73
C THR A 449 30.99 -1.40 -14.21
N ASN A 450 31.63 -2.22 -15.03
CA ASN A 450 32.15 -3.52 -14.59
C ASN A 450 33.16 -3.38 -13.43
N ASN A 451 33.91 -2.29 -13.36
CA ASN A 451 34.82 -2.04 -12.25
C ASN A 451 34.08 -1.80 -10.94
N HIS A 452 33.00 -0.99 -10.97
CA HIS A 452 32.14 -0.78 -9.79
C HIS A 452 31.53 -2.10 -9.31
N LYS A 453 31.00 -2.93 -10.23
CA LYS A 453 30.45 -4.25 -9.89
C LYS A 453 31.48 -5.15 -9.21
N LYS A 454 32.72 -5.21 -9.74
CA LYS A 454 33.81 -6.01 -9.15
C LYS A 454 34.24 -5.50 -7.78
N GLU A 455 34.29 -4.17 -7.57
CA GLU A 455 34.61 -3.59 -6.26
C GLU A 455 33.53 -3.94 -5.24
N LEU A 456 32.24 -3.74 -5.58
CA LEU A 456 31.12 -4.10 -4.71
C LEU A 456 31.07 -5.62 -4.42
N GLU A 457 31.32 -6.45 -5.43
CA GLU A 457 31.43 -7.91 -5.24
C GLU A 457 32.53 -8.30 -4.26
N LYS A 458 33.71 -7.67 -4.37
CA LYS A 458 34.83 -7.89 -3.44
C LYS A 458 34.45 -7.53 -2.01
N LEU A 459 33.80 -6.37 -1.80
CA LEU A 459 33.35 -5.92 -0.48
C LEU A 459 32.31 -6.87 0.12
N VAL A 460 31.33 -7.28 -0.68
CA VAL A 460 30.30 -8.23 -0.23
C VAL A 460 30.91 -9.60 0.11
N LYS A 461 31.83 -10.11 -0.71
CA LYS A 461 32.54 -11.36 -0.40
C LYS A 461 33.38 -11.24 0.87
N GLY A 462 34.02 -10.07 1.12
CA GLY A 462 34.70 -9.78 2.37
C GLY A 462 33.77 -9.89 3.58
N ILE A 463 32.56 -9.33 3.51
CA ILE A 463 31.53 -9.47 4.55
C ILE A 463 31.13 -10.95 4.72
N LEU A 464 30.81 -11.65 3.62
CA LEU A 464 30.26 -13.00 3.66
C LEU A 464 31.26 -14.08 4.14
N PHE A 465 32.52 -13.97 3.75
CA PHE A 465 33.49 -15.07 3.91
C PHE A 465 34.59 -14.75 4.89
N ASN A 466 34.90 -13.45 5.09
CA ASN A 466 36.02 -13.01 5.93
C ASN A 466 35.58 -12.25 7.19
N ASN A 467 34.25 -12.03 7.39
CA ASN A 467 33.67 -11.18 8.44
C ASN A 467 34.26 -9.75 8.46
N GLU A 468 34.57 -9.18 7.31
CA GLU A 468 35.08 -7.82 7.19
C GLU A 468 33.94 -6.80 7.37
N ASP A 469 34.22 -5.68 8.06
CA ASP A 469 33.27 -4.56 8.19
C ASP A 469 33.40 -3.60 6.99
N ASN A 470 32.84 -4.02 5.87
CA ASN A 470 32.87 -3.27 4.62
C ASN A 470 31.60 -2.45 4.34
N GLU A 471 30.64 -2.41 5.26
CA GLU A 471 29.33 -1.78 5.00
C GLU A 471 29.41 -0.28 4.77
N SER A 472 30.29 0.44 5.48
CA SER A 472 30.48 1.89 5.29
C SER A 472 30.99 2.19 3.87
N ARG A 473 32.03 1.48 3.42
CA ARG A 473 32.61 1.66 2.09
C ARG A 473 31.61 1.29 0.97
N LEU A 474 30.85 0.23 1.18
CA LEU A 474 29.76 -0.19 0.27
C LEU A 474 28.73 0.92 0.12
N ASN A 475 28.29 1.54 1.24
CA ASN A 475 27.33 2.64 1.20
C ASN A 475 27.88 3.88 0.48
N GLU A 476 29.14 4.25 0.67
CA GLU A 476 29.77 5.36 -0.05
C GLU A 476 29.71 5.14 -1.56
N ILE A 477 30.22 4.01 -2.05
CA ILE A 477 30.21 3.69 -3.48
C ILE A 477 28.81 3.73 -4.06
N ILE A 478 27.83 3.12 -3.39
CA ILE A 478 26.47 3.09 -3.90
C ILE A 478 25.83 4.48 -3.88
N GLN A 479 26.09 5.30 -2.84
CA GLN A 479 25.62 6.67 -2.76
C GLN A 479 26.14 7.50 -3.94
N ASP A 480 27.42 7.34 -4.29
CA ASP A 480 28.06 8.02 -5.42
C ASP A 480 27.42 7.59 -6.75
N LEU A 481 27.13 6.29 -6.94
CA LEU A 481 26.45 5.80 -8.13
C LEU A 481 25.08 6.42 -8.35
N TYR A 482 24.31 6.68 -7.28
CA TYR A 482 23.02 7.38 -7.36
C TYR A 482 23.14 8.91 -7.47
N SER A 483 24.32 9.47 -7.22
CA SER A 483 24.57 10.91 -7.24
C SER A 483 25.24 11.39 -8.53
N SER A 484 25.83 10.48 -9.31
CA SER A 484 26.69 10.76 -10.48
C SER A 484 25.93 11.13 -11.76
N ARG A 485 24.65 11.57 -11.68
CA ARG A 485 23.86 12.06 -12.84
C ARG A 485 23.16 13.37 -12.55
#